data_02c4fbd9dcae6238667431dbc8d0f4f4
#
_entry.id   02c4fbd9dcae6238667431dbc8d0f4f4
#
_cell.length_a   1.000
_cell.length_b   1.000
_cell.length_c   1.000
_cell.angle_alpha   90.00
_cell.angle_beta   90.00
_cell.angle_gamma   90.00
#
_symmetry.space_group_name_H-M   'P 1'
#
loop_
_entity.id
_entity.type
_entity.pdbx_description
1 polymer ?
#
loop_
_entity_poly.entity_id
_entity_poly.type
_entity_poly.pdbx_seq_one_letter_code
_entity_poly.pdbx_strand_id
1 'polypeptide(L)'
;MAIARKLKRILKDQFPPPDKVKIRDEDEIIAIITSKRFQQMDTMQRQDLIHDILATYLRPEERRHVVLIVAVTPEEEIANAGDEDG
;
A
#
# COMPACT_ATOMS: atom_id res chain seq x y z
N MET A 1 3.92 13.49 -10.11
CA MET A 1 2.69 14.16 -9.68
C MET A 1 2.60 14.27 -8.17
N ALA A 2 1.91 15.29 -7.72
CA ALA A 2 1.76 15.54 -6.28
C ALA A 2 1.01 14.43 -5.55
N ILE A 3 0.13 13.71 -6.25
CA ILE A 3 -0.68 12.64 -5.66
C ILE A 3 0.19 11.49 -5.17
N ALA A 4 1.19 11.10 -5.95
CA ALA A 4 2.07 10.00 -5.54
C ALA A 4 2.85 10.36 -4.27
N ARG A 5 3.34 11.59 -4.17
CA ARG A 5 4.05 12.06 -2.98
C ARG A 5 3.12 12.13 -1.78
N LYS A 6 1.92 12.64 -2.00
CA LYS A 6 0.92 12.74 -0.93
C LYS A 6 0.54 11.36 -0.42
N LEU A 7 0.31 10.43 -1.33
CA LEU A 7 -0.02 9.05 -0.98
C LEU A 7 1.11 8.41 -0.16
N LYS A 8 2.34 8.59 -0.61
CA LYS A 8 3.49 8.02 0.08
C LYS A 8 3.58 8.55 1.51
N ARG A 9 3.39 9.86 1.68
CA ARG A 9 3.42 10.49 3.01
C ARG A 9 2.33 9.91 3.91
N ILE A 10 1.12 9.82 3.39
CA ILE A 10 -0.02 9.29 4.15
C ILE A 10 0.26 7.86 4.59
N LEU A 11 0.69 7.02 3.67
CA LEU A 11 0.94 5.62 3.98
C LEU A 11 2.11 5.43 4.92
N LYS A 12 3.16 6.23 4.80
CA LYS A 12 4.28 6.15 5.73
C LYS A 12 3.90 6.59 7.13
N ASP A 13 2.99 7.54 7.26
CA ASP A 13 2.49 7.95 8.57
C ASP A 13 1.67 6.84 9.22
N GLN A 14 0.89 6.14 8.43
CA GLN A 14 0.05 5.05 8.93
C GLN A 14 0.84 3.76 9.16
N PHE A 15 1.91 3.57 8.40
CA PHE A 15 2.75 2.39 8.46
C PHE A 15 4.22 2.80 8.64
N PRO A 16 4.57 3.33 9.83
CA PRO A 16 5.95 3.76 10.07
C PRO A 16 6.92 2.58 10.13
N PRO A 17 8.23 2.83 10.00
CA PRO A 17 9.20 1.73 10.13
C PRO A 17 8.96 0.93 11.41
N PRO A 18 9.17 -0.39 11.37
CA PRO A 18 9.82 -1.17 10.32
C PRO A 18 8.95 -1.55 9.13
N ASP A 19 7.71 -1.05 9.05
CA ASP A 19 6.87 -1.29 7.89
C ASP A 19 7.47 -0.62 6.66
N LYS A 20 7.13 -1.13 5.49
CA LYS A 20 7.66 -0.61 4.22
C LYS A 20 6.51 -0.15 3.33
N VAL A 21 6.74 0.96 2.65
CA VAL A 21 5.79 1.49 1.67
C VAL A 21 6.55 1.77 0.38
N LYS A 22 6.13 1.14 -0.70
CA LYS A 22 6.68 1.39 -2.04
C LYS A 22 5.59 1.95 -2.92
N ILE A 23 5.92 2.99 -3.67
CA ILE A 23 4.99 3.60 -4.61
C ILE A 23 5.60 3.53 -6.01
N ARG A 24 4.82 3.03 -6.96
CA ARG A 24 5.15 3.10 -8.36
C ARG A 24 4.24 4.12 -9.02
N ASP A 25 4.82 5.08 -9.68
CA ASP A 25 4.10 6.16 -10.36
C ASP A 25 4.57 6.23 -11.80
N GLU A 26 4.03 5.34 -12.60
CA GLU A 26 4.28 5.33 -14.04
C GLU A 26 3.03 5.87 -14.72
N ASP A 27 2.30 5.04 -15.44
CA ASP A 27 1.01 5.45 -16.00
C ASP A 27 -0.07 5.47 -14.94
N GLU A 28 0.04 4.57 -13.98
CA GLU A 28 -0.92 4.42 -12.90
C GLU A 28 -0.15 4.33 -11.59
N ILE A 29 -0.81 4.72 -10.50
CA ILE A 29 -0.19 4.66 -9.19
C ILE A 29 -0.48 3.31 -8.54
N ILE A 30 0.58 2.60 -8.20
CA ILE A 30 0.50 1.32 -7.52
C ILE A 30 1.28 1.43 -6.21
N ALA A 31 0.65 1.05 -5.11
CA ALA A 31 1.29 1.07 -3.80
C ALA A 31 1.43 -0.33 -3.24
N ILE A 32 2.57 -0.61 -2.65
CA ILE A 32 2.84 -1.89 -1.99
C ILE A 32 3.20 -1.60 -0.55
N ILE A 33 2.43 -2.16 0.38
CA ILE A 33 2.62 -1.94 1.81
C ILE A 33 2.97 -3.27 2.46
N THR A 34 4.10 -3.32 3.15
CA THR A 34 4.55 -4.49 3.88
C THR A 34 4.47 -4.20 5.37
N SER A 35 3.66 -4.95 6.10
CA SER A 35 3.47 -4.72 7.52
C SER A 35 3.05 -5.99 8.25
N LYS A 36 3.57 -6.16 9.46
CA LYS A 36 3.15 -7.24 10.35
C LYS A 36 1.69 -7.11 10.77
N ARG A 37 1.13 -5.91 10.68
CA ARG A 37 -0.28 -5.69 11.02
C ARG A 37 -1.21 -6.55 10.19
N PHE A 38 -0.79 -6.95 9.00
CA PHE A 38 -1.62 -7.73 8.09
C PHE A 38 -1.63 -9.23 8.41
N GLN A 39 -0.81 -9.69 9.36
CA GLN A 39 -0.71 -11.11 9.68
C GLN A 39 -2.02 -11.72 10.15
N GLN A 40 -2.83 -10.96 10.86
CA GLN A 40 -4.09 -11.45 11.40
C GLN A 40 -5.30 -10.97 10.60
N MET A 41 -5.05 -10.43 9.41
CA MET A 41 -6.10 -9.91 8.55
C MET A 41 -6.19 -10.74 7.27
N ASP A 42 -7.41 -11.05 6.86
CA ASP A 42 -7.63 -11.63 5.54
C ASP A 42 -7.57 -10.54 4.47
N THR A 43 -7.68 -10.91 3.22
CA THR A 43 -7.56 -9.98 2.11
C THR A 43 -8.58 -8.85 2.20
N MET A 44 -9.81 -9.18 2.55
CA MET A 44 -10.87 -8.19 2.62
C MET A 44 -10.63 -7.20 3.76
N GLN A 45 -10.18 -7.68 4.91
CA GLN A 45 -9.89 -6.81 6.04
C GLN A 45 -8.74 -5.86 5.73
N ARG A 46 -7.71 -6.34 5.02
CA ARG A 46 -6.59 -5.49 4.60
C ARG A 46 -7.07 -4.39 3.66
N GLN A 47 -7.90 -4.74 2.70
CA GLN A 47 -8.43 -3.77 1.74
C GLN A 47 -9.34 -2.75 2.42
N ASP A 48 -10.16 -3.18 3.37
CA ASP A 48 -11.02 -2.28 4.11
C ASP A 48 -10.21 -1.26 4.91
N LEU A 49 -9.16 -1.71 5.57
CA LEU A 49 -8.29 -0.82 6.33
C LEU A 49 -7.66 0.24 5.44
N ILE A 50 -7.10 -0.18 4.32
CA ILE A 50 -6.44 0.73 3.38
C ILE A 50 -7.45 1.68 2.77
N HIS A 51 -8.61 1.17 2.39
CA HIS A 51 -9.67 1.99 1.81
C HIS A 51 -10.11 3.08 2.79
N ASP A 52 -10.25 2.74 4.07
CA ASP A 52 -10.59 3.72 5.11
C ASP A 52 -9.55 4.81 5.23
N ILE A 53 -8.27 4.44 5.18
CA ILE A 53 -7.17 5.40 5.24
C ILE A 53 -7.24 6.35 4.05
N LEU A 54 -7.41 5.81 2.85
CA LEU A 54 -7.48 6.64 1.65
C LEU A 54 -8.71 7.54 1.66
N ALA A 55 -9.84 7.01 2.11
CA ALA A 55 -11.07 7.80 2.18
C ALA A 55 -10.95 8.97 3.17
N THR A 56 -10.14 8.79 4.21
CA THR A 56 -9.94 9.81 5.22
C THR A 56 -9.05 10.94 4.72
N TYR A 57 -8.00 10.62 3.96
CA TYR A 57 -6.94 11.57 3.62
C TYR A 57 -6.93 12.02 2.17
N LEU A 58 -7.59 11.30 1.27
CA LEU A 58 -7.62 11.64 -0.15
C LEU A 58 -9.04 11.99 -0.59
N ARG A 59 -9.12 12.95 -1.48
CA ARG A 59 -10.39 13.29 -2.13
C ARG A 59 -10.76 12.21 -3.15
N PRO A 60 -12.05 12.08 -3.49
CA PRO A 60 -12.46 11.08 -4.49
C PRO A 60 -11.71 11.18 -5.81
N GLU A 61 -11.48 12.39 -6.31
CA GLU A 61 -10.74 12.58 -7.56
C GLU A 61 -9.27 12.17 -7.43
N GLU A 62 -8.69 12.30 -6.24
CA GLU A 62 -7.32 11.84 -6.01
C GLU A 62 -7.24 10.32 -5.95
N ARG A 63 -8.25 9.69 -5.35
CA ARG A 63 -8.27 8.23 -5.23
C ARG A 63 -8.39 7.53 -6.57
N ARG A 64 -8.94 8.19 -7.56
CA ARG A 64 -9.07 7.62 -8.92
C ARG A 64 -7.73 7.29 -9.54
N HIS A 65 -6.68 7.98 -9.14
CA HIS A 65 -5.34 7.76 -9.69
C HIS A 65 -4.62 6.60 -9.03
N VAL A 66 -5.15 6.11 -7.91
CA VAL A 66 -4.58 4.96 -7.21
C VAL A 66 -5.28 3.71 -7.71
N VAL A 67 -4.60 2.94 -8.55
CA VAL A 67 -5.22 1.81 -9.24
C VAL A 67 -5.18 0.56 -8.41
N LEU A 68 -4.09 0.33 -7.70
CA LEU A 68 -3.90 -0.90 -6.95
C LEU A 68 -3.09 -0.64 -5.70
N ILE A 69 -3.53 -1.22 -4.60
CA ILE A 69 -2.74 -1.25 -3.37
C ILE A 69 -2.60 -2.69 -2.94
N VAL A 70 -1.35 -3.14 -2.83
CA VAL A 70 -1.01 -4.49 -2.41
C VAL A 70 -0.58 -4.43 -0.95
N ALA A 71 -1.24 -5.21 -0.10
CA ALA A 71 -0.94 -5.29 1.33
C ALA A 71 -0.42 -6.68 1.65
N VAL A 72 0.84 -6.77 2.09
CA VAL A 72 1.49 -8.04 2.36
C VAL A 72 2.16 -8.03 3.72
N THR A 73 2.36 -9.22 4.27
CA THR A 73 3.18 -9.40 5.46
C THR A 73 4.64 -9.52 5.05
N PRO A 74 5.58 -9.33 6.00
CA PRO A 74 7.00 -9.54 5.69
C PRO A 74 7.29 -10.93 5.12
N GLU A 75 6.61 -11.96 5.62
CA GLU A 75 6.80 -13.31 5.11
C GLU A 75 6.30 -13.46 3.68
N GLU A 76 5.16 -12.84 3.37
CA GLU A 76 4.61 -12.87 2.02
C GLU A 76 5.51 -12.12 1.05
N GLU A 77 6.11 -11.02 1.49
CA GLU A 77 7.05 -10.26 0.67
C GLU A 77 8.27 -11.11 0.30
N ILE A 78 8.82 -11.83 1.28
CA ILE A 78 9.98 -12.69 1.05
C ILE A 78 9.64 -13.79 0.05
N ALA A 79 8.48 -14.41 0.20
CA ALA A 79 8.02 -15.46 -0.72
C ALA A 79 7.89 -14.93 -2.14
N ASN A 80 7.30 -13.73 -2.29
CA ASN A 80 7.13 -13.11 -3.60
C ASN A 80 8.46 -12.74 -4.24
N ALA A 81 9.39 -12.24 -3.44
CA ALA A 81 10.71 -11.87 -3.94
C ALA A 81 11.46 -13.11 -4.45
N GLY A 82 11.31 -14.24 -3.76
CA GLY A 82 11.88 -15.48 -4.21
C GLY A 82 11.34 -15.93 -5.56
N ASP A 83 10.05 -15.75 -5.77
CA ASP A 83 9.40 -16.12 -7.02
C ASP A 83 9.88 -15.25 -8.18
N GLU A 84 10.14 -13.99 -7.91
CA GLU A 84 10.57 -13.05 -8.95
C GLU A 84 11.96 -13.36 -9.50
N ASP A 85 12.80 -13.92 -8.67
CA ASP A 85 14.16 -14.28 -9.07
C ASP A 85 14.21 -15.53 -9.93
N GLY A 86 13.11 -16.23 -10.01
CA GLY A 86 13.00 -17.44 -10.81
C GLY A 86 13.00 -17.23 -12.30
#